data_7113a8eae4c4c887012dbe97a2c7d752
#
_entry.id   7113a8eae4c4c887012dbe97a2c7d752
#
_cell.length_a   1.000
_cell.length_b   1.000
_cell.length_c   1.000
_cell.angle_alpha   90.00
_cell.angle_beta   90.00
_cell.angle_gamma   90.00
#
_symmetry.space_group_name_H-M   'P 1'
#
loop_
_entity.id
_entity.type
_entity.pdbx_description
1 polymer ?
#
loop_
_entity_poly.entity_id
_entity_poly.type
_entity_poly.pdbx_seq_one_letter_code
_entity_poly.pdbx_strand_id
1 'polypeptide(L)'
;VALALNAGSAADVIQLNMDWVFAYSPDGKTFFDMNKVSNIIDLTQYEDSDKDFYTINGALQALPIANTGRGFLWNKTTYDKVGVKIPTTLDELLAAGDAFAAFEDGSYYPFACADYAKIHLMIYYLQCQYGKEWISNNQLQYSREEILEGLKFIKELEDRHVIPNSEKLAGEGTSELLETSESWINGKYGGAMVWDTNIAKYEDAVVDGELVVGDMVNMGEYHGGPLKASQVIAITATSKHPAEAAALIQFLFGEQEGAEILGDTRGIPCNKNALKYVNTEGSKVAEMNEKLLSWSQFKLDIFTERAALKAPDGVYTLTIQSLSYGAEDVEACADMLID
;
A
#
# COMPACT_ATOMS: atom_id res chain seq x y z
N VAL A 1 0.40 -11.55 -19.27
CA VAL A 1 1.47 -12.32 -18.59
C VAL A 1 1.07 -13.79 -18.53
N ALA A 2 -0.03 -14.19 -17.86
CA ALA A 2 -0.42 -15.60 -17.65
C ALA A 2 -0.47 -16.42 -18.95
N LEU A 3 -1.09 -15.89 -20.02
CA LEU A 3 -1.16 -16.58 -21.32
C LEU A 3 0.24 -16.83 -21.93
N ALA A 4 1.14 -15.85 -21.82
CA ALA A 4 2.48 -15.97 -22.36
C ALA A 4 3.33 -16.97 -21.57
N LEU A 5 3.20 -16.99 -20.24
CA LEU A 5 3.85 -17.99 -19.37
C LEU A 5 3.38 -19.40 -19.70
N ASN A 6 2.05 -19.61 -19.80
CA ASN A 6 1.47 -20.91 -20.12
C ASN A 6 1.84 -21.40 -21.54
N ALA A 7 1.98 -20.48 -22.47
CA ALA A 7 2.38 -20.78 -23.85
C ALA A 7 3.89 -20.95 -24.02
N GLY A 8 4.70 -20.71 -22.99
CA GLY A 8 6.17 -20.72 -23.07
C GLY A 8 6.74 -19.63 -23.97
N SER A 9 5.99 -18.54 -24.19
CA SER A 9 6.36 -17.41 -25.05
C SER A 9 6.54 -16.10 -24.27
N ALA A 10 6.67 -16.17 -22.96
CA ALA A 10 6.97 -15.02 -22.14
C ALA A 10 8.39 -14.48 -22.41
N ALA A 11 8.59 -13.19 -22.16
CA ALA A 11 9.94 -12.59 -22.22
C ALA A 11 10.88 -13.24 -21.20
N ASP A 12 12.20 -13.18 -21.45
CA ASP A 12 13.21 -13.72 -20.54
C ASP A 12 13.14 -13.06 -19.16
N VAL A 13 12.92 -11.74 -19.11
CA VAL A 13 12.76 -10.96 -17.89
C VAL A 13 11.36 -10.37 -17.84
N ILE A 14 10.67 -10.53 -16.71
CA ILE A 14 9.33 -9.97 -16.50
C ILE A 14 9.24 -9.29 -15.16
N GLN A 15 8.52 -8.16 -15.16
CA GLN A 15 8.14 -7.45 -13.96
C GLN A 15 6.72 -7.87 -13.55
N LEU A 16 6.51 -8.10 -12.25
CA LEU A 16 5.27 -8.63 -11.69
C LEU A 16 4.87 -7.85 -10.44
N ASN A 17 3.58 -7.85 -10.12
CA ASN A 17 3.15 -7.59 -8.76
C ASN A 17 3.63 -8.69 -7.82
N MET A 18 3.83 -8.35 -6.55
CA MET A 18 4.35 -9.29 -5.54
C MET A 18 3.50 -10.58 -5.42
N ASP A 19 2.18 -10.46 -5.45
CA ASP A 19 1.23 -11.57 -5.33
C ASP A 19 1.22 -12.50 -6.55
N TRP A 20 1.58 -11.98 -7.73
CA TRP A 20 1.58 -12.77 -8.98
C TRP A 20 2.66 -13.84 -9.01
N VAL A 21 3.75 -13.68 -8.26
CA VAL A 21 4.77 -14.72 -8.15
C VAL A 21 4.15 -16.01 -7.60
N PHE A 22 3.37 -15.90 -6.56
CA PHE A 22 2.70 -17.04 -5.92
C PHE A 22 1.55 -17.59 -6.77
N ALA A 23 0.83 -16.72 -7.46
CA ALA A 23 -0.26 -17.12 -8.34
C ALA A 23 0.23 -17.90 -9.59
N TYR A 24 1.37 -17.48 -10.15
CA TYR A 24 1.90 -18.10 -11.38
C TYR A 24 2.92 -19.21 -11.12
N SER A 25 3.56 -19.24 -9.96
CA SER A 25 4.57 -20.23 -9.59
C SER A 25 4.33 -20.85 -8.21
N PRO A 26 3.12 -21.44 -7.95
CA PRO A 26 2.81 -22.03 -6.65
C PRO A 26 3.71 -23.21 -6.29
N ASP A 27 4.34 -23.86 -7.27
CA ASP A 27 5.28 -24.97 -7.11
C ASP A 27 6.75 -24.55 -7.25
N GLY A 28 7.06 -23.27 -7.46
CA GLY A 28 8.43 -22.76 -7.61
C GLY A 28 9.10 -23.11 -8.93
N LYS A 29 8.35 -23.38 -10.03
CA LYS A 29 8.93 -23.84 -11.30
C LYS A 29 8.68 -22.93 -12.50
N THR A 30 7.80 -21.95 -12.39
CA THR A 30 7.47 -21.05 -13.50
C THR A 30 8.57 -20.02 -13.75
N PHE A 31 9.30 -19.65 -12.71
CA PHE A 31 10.43 -18.74 -12.83
C PHE A 31 11.75 -19.45 -12.58
N PHE A 32 12.80 -18.90 -13.16
CA PHE A 32 14.15 -19.41 -13.00
C PHE A 32 14.64 -19.16 -11.57
N ASP A 33 15.30 -20.15 -10.98
CA ASP A 33 15.88 -20.02 -9.64
C ASP A 33 17.08 -19.07 -9.67
N MET A 34 16.92 -17.87 -9.15
CA MET A 34 17.95 -16.82 -9.15
C MET A 34 19.18 -17.16 -8.31
N ASN A 35 19.09 -18.13 -7.40
CA ASN A 35 20.26 -18.63 -6.69
C ASN A 35 21.33 -19.19 -7.67
N LYS A 36 20.91 -19.71 -8.83
CA LYS A 36 21.79 -20.26 -9.85
C LYS A 36 22.57 -19.22 -10.65
N VAL A 37 22.22 -17.96 -10.52
CA VAL A 37 22.89 -16.81 -11.15
C VAL A 37 23.45 -15.82 -10.13
N SER A 38 23.65 -16.25 -8.89
CA SER A 38 24.23 -15.46 -7.81
C SER A 38 25.68 -15.01 -8.05
N ASN A 39 26.35 -15.59 -9.04
CA ASN A 39 27.63 -15.11 -9.54
C ASN A 39 27.52 -13.90 -10.47
N ILE A 40 26.32 -13.52 -10.89
CA ILE A 40 26.01 -12.35 -11.75
C ILE A 40 25.22 -11.34 -10.95
N ILE A 41 24.14 -11.76 -10.29
CA ILE A 41 23.33 -10.89 -9.40
C ILE A 41 23.91 -10.97 -7.98
N ASP A 42 24.32 -9.84 -7.43
CA ASP A 42 24.76 -9.76 -6.03
C ASP A 42 23.58 -9.84 -5.06
N LEU A 43 23.19 -11.05 -4.68
CA LEU A 43 22.09 -11.32 -3.76
C LEU A 43 22.34 -10.82 -2.33
N THR A 44 23.58 -10.46 -1.96
CA THR A 44 23.90 -9.90 -0.63
C THR A 44 23.37 -8.47 -0.46
N GLN A 45 23.04 -7.82 -1.56
CA GLN A 45 22.47 -6.45 -1.58
C GLN A 45 20.96 -6.42 -1.27
N TYR A 46 20.32 -7.57 -1.09
CA TYR A 46 18.91 -7.68 -0.70
C TYR A 46 18.77 -8.20 0.72
N GLU A 47 17.74 -7.80 1.42
CA GLU A 47 17.44 -8.33 2.76
C GLU A 47 17.10 -9.82 2.69
N ASP A 48 17.53 -10.59 3.71
CA ASP A 48 17.22 -12.02 3.77
C ASP A 48 15.71 -12.26 3.82
N SER A 49 14.98 -11.45 4.58
CA SER A 49 13.52 -11.53 4.64
C SER A 49 12.83 -11.36 3.29
N ASP A 50 13.37 -10.53 2.40
CA ASP A 50 12.81 -10.34 1.06
C ASP A 50 13.11 -11.55 0.15
N LYS A 51 14.32 -12.12 0.25
CA LYS A 51 14.68 -13.35 -0.48
C LYS A 51 13.87 -14.56 0.01
N ASP A 52 13.72 -14.70 1.32
CA ASP A 52 12.93 -15.77 1.93
C ASP A 52 11.47 -15.71 1.49
N PHE A 53 10.90 -14.49 1.45
CA PHE A 53 9.51 -14.27 1.01
C PHE A 53 9.24 -14.78 -0.41
N TYR A 54 10.17 -14.59 -1.37
CA TYR A 54 10.03 -15.05 -2.75
C TYR A 54 10.69 -16.41 -3.03
N THR A 55 11.13 -17.11 -1.99
CA THR A 55 11.66 -18.48 -2.13
C THR A 55 10.52 -19.49 -1.99
N ILE A 56 10.22 -20.19 -3.08
CA ILE A 56 9.17 -21.21 -3.15
C ILE A 56 9.82 -22.56 -3.39
N ASN A 57 9.59 -23.51 -2.49
CA ASN A 57 10.19 -24.85 -2.55
C ASN A 57 11.73 -24.84 -2.75
N GLY A 58 12.42 -23.89 -2.11
CA GLY A 58 13.88 -23.74 -2.15
C GLY A 58 14.45 -23.01 -3.38
N ALA A 59 13.59 -22.55 -4.30
CA ALA A 59 14.00 -21.78 -5.47
C ALA A 59 13.60 -20.29 -5.30
N LEU A 60 14.57 -19.38 -5.43
CA LEU A 60 14.33 -17.93 -5.40
C LEU A 60 13.71 -17.49 -6.72
N GLN A 61 12.41 -17.25 -6.71
CA GLN A 61 11.57 -17.03 -7.89
C GLN A 61 11.62 -15.60 -8.42
N ALA A 62 11.87 -14.63 -7.56
CA ALA A 62 11.86 -13.19 -7.90
C ALA A 62 12.70 -12.39 -6.91
N LEU A 63 13.08 -11.17 -7.31
CA LEU A 63 13.69 -10.18 -6.44
C LEU A 63 12.82 -8.93 -6.36
N PRO A 64 12.65 -8.30 -5.19
CA PRO A 64 11.93 -7.06 -5.08
C PRO A 64 12.70 -5.93 -5.76
N ILE A 65 11.97 -5.06 -6.49
CA ILE A 65 12.57 -3.90 -7.16
C ILE A 65 12.72 -2.76 -6.15
N ALA A 66 11.61 -2.42 -5.48
CA ALA A 66 11.54 -1.28 -4.57
C ALA A 66 10.52 -1.53 -3.46
N ASN A 67 10.68 -0.81 -2.36
CA ASN A 67 9.68 -0.73 -1.31
C ASN A 67 8.64 0.35 -1.63
N THR A 68 7.40 0.11 -1.23
CA THR A 68 6.29 1.06 -1.28
C THR A 68 5.37 0.81 -0.08
N GLY A 69 4.65 1.83 0.32
CA GLY A 69 3.66 1.68 1.37
C GLY A 69 2.61 2.80 1.31
N ARG A 70 1.57 2.64 2.12
CA ARG A 70 0.57 3.69 2.33
C ARG A 70 0.90 4.47 3.58
N GLY A 71 1.09 5.78 3.42
CA GLY A 71 1.30 6.71 4.52
C GLY A 71 0.27 7.83 4.51
N PHE A 72 0.41 8.75 5.43
CA PHE A 72 -0.48 9.87 5.61
C PHE A 72 0.04 11.09 4.84
N LEU A 73 -0.72 11.51 3.84
CA LEU A 73 -0.51 12.72 3.07
C LEU A 73 -1.54 13.76 3.51
N TRP A 74 -1.09 14.92 3.99
CA TRP A 74 -1.95 15.96 4.53
C TRP A 74 -1.96 17.21 3.66
N ASN A 75 -3.12 17.83 3.51
CA ASN A 75 -3.26 19.16 2.94
C ASN A 75 -3.14 20.21 4.05
N LYS A 76 -1.92 20.70 4.23
CA LYS A 76 -1.60 21.70 5.26
C LYS A 76 -2.44 22.96 5.10
N THR A 77 -2.68 23.41 3.86
CA THR A 77 -3.51 24.58 3.57
C THR A 77 -4.93 24.42 4.14
N THR A 78 -5.52 23.22 4.00
CA THR A 78 -6.86 22.95 4.52
C THR A 78 -6.87 22.92 6.05
N TYR A 79 -5.86 22.30 6.68
CA TYR A 79 -5.73 22.32 8.14
C TYR A 79 -5.53 23.73 8.70
N ASP A 80 -4.68 24.55 8.06
CA ASP A 80 -4.48 25.96 8.43
C ASP A 80 -5.78 26.76 8.27
N LYS A 81 -6.58 26.50 7.22
CA LYS A 81 -7.88 27.14 6.98
C LYS A 81 -8.90 26.82 8.06
N VAL A 82 -8.98 25.56 8.50
CA VAL A 82 -9.88 25.13 9.59
C VAL A 82 -9.36 25.58 10.95
N GLY A 83 -8.06 25.82 11.08
CA GLY A 83 -7.42 26.30 12.30
C GLY A 83 -7.11 25.20 13.31
N VAL A 84 -6.89 23.96 12.84
CA VAL A 84 -6.48 22.82 13.65
C VAL A 84 -5.14 22.27 13.19
N LYS A 85 -4.44 21.55 14.06
CA LYS A 85 -3.17 20.92 13.73
C LYS A 85 -3.39 19.61 12.99
N ILE A 86 -2.44 19.25 12.13
CA ILE A 86 -2.35 17.92 11.54
C ILE A 86 -2.19 16.88 12.67
N PRO A 87 -3.06 15.84 12.72
CA PRO A 87 -3.06 14.87 13.81
C PRO A 87 -1.89 13.90 13.74
N THR A 88 -1.38 13.51 14.90
CA THR A 88 -0.33 12.51 15.09
C THR A 88 -0.81 11.33 15.94
N THR A 89 -2.00 11.45 16.53
CA THR A 89 -2.64 10.40 17.33
C THR A 89 -4.09 10.19 16.90
N LEU A 90 -4.67 9.04 17.29
CA LEU A 90 -6.08 8.75 17.02
C LEU A 90 -7.01 9.79 17.66
N ASP A 91 -6.75 10.18 18.93
CA ASP A 91 -7.57 11.17 19.63
C ASP A 91 -7.56 12.53 18.91
N GLU A 92 -6.38 12.95 18.41
CA GLU A 92 -6.27 14.19 17.63
C GLU A 92 -7.01 14.07 16.28
N LEU A 93 -6.97 12.90 15.62
CA LEU A 93 -7.68 12.65 14.38
C LEU A 93 -9.20 12.70 14.60
N LEU A 94 -9.69 12.08 15.67
CA LEU A 94 -11.12 12.12 16.04
C LEU A 94 -11.55 13.54 16.40
N ALA A 95 -10.74 14.29 17.14
CA ALA A 95 -11.03 15.70 17.46
C ALA A 95 -11.01 16.61 16.21
N ALA A 96 -10.16 16.29 15.22
CA ALA A 96 -10.20 16.98 13.94
C ALA A 96 -11.53 16.75 13.21
N GLY A 97 -12.11 15.54 13.26
CA GLY A 97 -13.45 15.28 12.72
C GLY A 97 -14.50 16.24 13.25
N ASP A 98 -14.57 16.39 14.57
CA ASP A 98 -15.50 17.31 15.23
C ASP A 98 -15.29 18.78 14.81
N ALA A 99 -14.02 19.21 14.66
CA ALA A 99 -13.68 20.58 14.25
C ALA A 99 -14.04 20.85 12.77
N PHE A 100 -13.76 19.88 11.89
CA PHE A 100 -14.08 19.99 10.46
C PHE A 100 -15.60 19.96 10.23
N ALA A 101 -16.34 19.14 10.98
CA ALA A 101 -17.81 19.11 10.93
C ALA A 101 -18.44 20.46 11.32
N ALA A 102 -17.81 21.20 12.23
CA ALA A 102 -18.25 22.52 12.67
C ALA A 102 -17.80 23.66 11.74
N PHE A 103 -16.90 23.38 10.78
CA PHE A 103 -16.34 24.39 9.90
C PHE A 103 -17.22 24.65 8.68
N GLU A 104 -17.52 25.93 8.38
CA GLU A 104 -18.39 26.39 7.29
C GLU A 104 -19.73 25.60 7.25
N ASP A 105 -20.00 24.90 6.15
CA ASP A 105 -21.21 24.10 5.93
C ASP A 105 -21.05 22.61 6.26
N GLY A 106 -19.92 22.21 6.89
CA GLY A 106 -19.59 20.83 7.18
C GLY A 106 -19.20 20.02 5.94
N SER A 107 -18.82 20.67 4.83
CA SER A 107 -18.40 19.98 3.61
C SER A 107 -16.93 19.56 3.60
N TYR A 108 -16.16 19.96 4.60
CA TYR A 108 -14.74 19.63 4.76
C TYR A 108 -14.57 18.41 5.65
N TYR A 109 -13.62 17.56 5.33
CA TYR A 109 -13.25 16.39 6.12
C TYR A 109 -11.74 16.43 6.43
N PRO A 110 -11.31 16.12 7.67
CA PRO A 110 -9.88 16.12 8.01
C PRO A 110 -9.08 15.07 7.27
N PHE A 111 -9.74 13.98 6.88
CA PHE A 111 -9.12 12.84 6.21
C PHE A 111 -10.06 12.18 5.21
N ALA A 112 -9.54 11.50 4.22
CA ALA A 112 -10.34 10.74 3.28
C ALA A 112 -9.67 9.43 2.89
N CYS A 113 -10.47 8.41 2.69
CA CYS A 113 -10.05 7.10 2.19
C CYS A 113 -11.06 6.61 1.16
N ALA A 114 -10.60 6.18 0.00
CA ALA A 114 -11.40 5.36 -0.91
C ALA A 114 -11.80 4.05 -0.23
N ASP A 115 -12.88 3.40 -0.69
CA ASP A 115 -13.45 2.24 0.01
C ASP A 115 -12.42 1.13 0.28
N TYR A 116 -11.64 0.76 -0.72
CA TYR A 116 -10.56 -0.22 -0.50
C TYR A 116 -9.48 0.29 0.48
N ALA A 117 -9.17 1.58 0.48
CA ALA A 117 -8.19 2.14 1.40
C ALA A 117 -8.67 2.12 2.88
N LYS A 118 -10.00 2.08 3.13
CA LYS A 118 -10.56 1.88 4.47
C LYS A 118 -10.20 0.52 5.05
N ILE A 119 -10.07 -0.53 4.21
CA ILE A 119 -9.54 -1.84 4.66
C ILE A 119 -8.09 -1.72 5.13
N HIS A 120 -7.24 -1.01 4.41
CA HIS A 120 -5.86 -0.77 4.86
C HIS A 120 -5.82 0.04 6.17
N LEU A 121 -6.69 1.03 6.31
CA LEU A 121 -6.80 1.83 7.54
C LEU A 121 -7.30 0.98 8.73
N MET A 122 -8.26 0.07 8.49
CA MET A 122 -8.73 -0.90 9.49
C MET A 122 -7.60 -1.85 9.91
N ILE A 123 -6.88 -2.43 8.95
CA ILE A 123 -5.74 -3.31 9.22
C ILE A 123 -4.66 -2.55 10.00
N TYR A 124 -4.34 -1.32 9.59
CA TYR A 124 -3.41 -0.45 10.29
C TYR A 124 -3.82 -0.25 11.76
N TYR A 125 -5.08 0.10 12.01
CA TYR A 125 -5.64 0.25 13.35
C TYR A 125 -5.51 -1.05 14.16
N LEU A 126 -5.95 -2.18 13.61
CA LEU A 126 -5.86 -3.48 14.28
C LEU A 126 -4.42 -3.90 14.58
N GLN A 127 -3.49 -3.62 13.68
CA GLN A 127 -2.06 -3.84 13.93
C GLN A 127 -1.55 -2.96 15.07
N CYS A 128 -1.99 -1.70 15.14
CA CYS A 128 -1.63 -0.80 16.24
C CYS A 128 -2.21 -1.26 17.58
N GLN A 129 -3.39 -1.86 17.60
CA GLN A 129 -4.01 -2.35 18.83
C GLN A 129 -3.43 -3.67 19.31
N TYR A 130 -3.21 -4.63 18.41
CA TYR A 130 -2.96 -6.03 18.76
C TYR A 130 -1.55 -6.53 18.47
N GLY A 131 -0.75 -5.81 17.68
CA GLY A 131 0.60 -6.23 17.33
C GLY A 131 0.68 -7.52 16.51
N LYS A 132 -0.27 -7.74 15.61
CA LYS A 132 -0.38 -8.94 14.77
C LYS A 132 -0.34 -8.59 13.28
N GLU A 133 0.17 -9.51 12.45
CA GLU A 133 -0.03 -9.46 11.01
C GLU A 133 -1.51 -9.69 10.66
N TRP A 134 -1.98 -9.14 9.54
CA TRP A 134 -3.35 -9.42 9.05
C TRP A 134 -3.50 -10.88 8.66
N ILE A 135 -2.62 -11.34 7.78
CA ILE A 135 -2.53 -12.75 7.37
C ILE A 135 -1.09 -13.23 7.57
N SER A 136 -0.93 -14.37 8.21
CA SER A 136 0.34 -15.06 8.37
C SER A 136 0.13 -16.56 8.18
N ASN A 137 1.09 -17.23 7.50
CA ASN A 137 0.98 -18.65 7.18
C ASN A 137 -0.33 -19.04 6.47
N ASN A 138 -0.80 -18.16 5.56
CA ASN A 138 -2.08 -18.30 4.83
C ASN A 138 -3.31 -18.37 5.74
N GLN A 139 -3.25 -17.78 6.91
CA GLN A 139 -4.35 -17.74 7.88
C GLN A 139 -4.56 -16.31 8.39
N LEU A 140 -5.80 -15.89 8.47
CA LEU A 140 -6.22 -14.67 9.15
C LEU A 140 -5.85 -14.76 10.64
N GLN A 141 -5.17 -13.73 11.16
CA GLN A 141 -4.62 -13.75 12.53
C GLN A 141 -5.54 -13.10 13.57
N TYR A 142 -6.65 -12.53 13.13
CA TYR A 142 -7.58 -11.82 13.97
C TYR A 142 -8.83 -12.65 14.26
N SER A 143 -9.30 -12.59 15.50
CA SER A 143 -10.58 -13.18 15.88
C SER A 143 -11.75 -12.37 15.31
N ARG A 144 -12.94 -12.96 15.32
CA ARG A 144 -14.17 -12.28 14.92
C ARG A 144 -14.42 -11.00 15.72
N GLU A 145 -14.15 -11.02 17.02
CA GLU A 145 -14.31 -9.87 17.92
C GLU A 145 -13.34 -8.75 17.58
N GLU A 146 -12.09 -9.07 17.26
CA GLU A 146 -11.10 -8.09 16.83
C GLU A 146 -11.46 -7.47 15.46
N ILE A 147 -11.97 -8.26 14.52
CA ILE A 147 -12.46 -7.77 13.22
C ILE A 147 -13.68 -6.85 13.41
N LEU A 148 -14.61 -7.24 14.29
CA LEU A 148 -15.74 -6.38 14.68
C LEU A 148 -15.27 -5.03 15.22
N GLU A 149 -14.21 -5.01 16.04
CA GLU A 149 -13.63 -3.77 16.55
C GLU A 149 -13.07 -2.91 15.40
N GLY A 150 -12.34 -3.51 14.46
CA GLY A 150 -11.81 -2.82 13.30
C GLY A 150 -12.90 -2.21 12.40
N LEU A 151 -14.01 -2.92 12.17
CA LEU A 151 -15.14 -2.41 11.41
C LEU A 151 -15.90 -1.30 12.16
N LYS A 152 -16.06 -1.43 13.50
CA LYS A 152 -16.62 -0.37 14.35
C LYS A 152 -15.76 0.88 14.31
N PHE A 153 -14.44 0.74 14.30
CA PHE A 153 -13.52 1.86 14.12
C PHE A 153 -13.75 2.60 12.79
N ILE A 154 -13.86 1.89 11.67
CA ILE A 154 -14.19 2.53 10.38
C ILE A 154 -15.52 3.26 10.44
N LYS A 155 -16.54 2.63 11.03
CA LYS A 155 -17.87 3.25 11.21
C LYS A 155 -17.82 4.49 12.09
N GLU A 156 -17.03 4.46 13.18
CA GLU A 156 -16.83 5.61 14.07
C GLU A 156 -16.17 6.78 13.32
N LEU A 157 -15.17 6.52 12.47
CA LEU A 157 -14.54 7.56 11.66
C LEU A 157 -15.55 8.24 10.71
N GLU A 158 -16.46 7.47 10.10
CA GLU A 158 -17.53 8.01 9.26
C GLU A 158 -18.54 8.82 10.09
N ASP A 159 -19.02 8.26 11.21
CA ASP A 159 -20.03 8.87 12.07
C ASP A 159 -19.53 10.17 12.75
N ARG A 160 -18.24 10.23 13.06
CA ARG A 160 -17.59 11.41 13.64
C ARG A 160 -17.02 12.37 12.60
N HIS A 161 -17.44 12.24 11.35
CA HIS A 161 -17.03 13.14 10.28
C HIS A 161 -15.51 13.19 10.03
N VAL A 162 -14.79 12.12 10.40
CA VAL A 162 -13.34 12.04 10.14
C VAL A 162 -13.08 11.71 8.69
N ILE A 163 -13.83 10.73 8.13
CA ILE A 163 -13.74 10.31 6.74
C ILE A 163 -15.13 10.37 6.06
N PRO A 164 -15.17 10.64 4.75
CA PRO A 164 -16.42 10.54 4.00
C PRO A 164 -16.90 9.09 3.93
N ASN A 165 -18.21 8.87 4.04
CA ASN A 165 -18.81 7.56 3.82
C ASN A 165 -18.84 7.20 2.33
N SER A 166 -19.15 5.93 2.01
CA SER A 166 -19.18 5.43 0.62
C SER A 166 -20.23 6.12 -0.24
N GLU A 167 -21.36 6.55 0.34
CA GLU A 167 -22.41 7.29 -0.38
C GLU A 167 -21.88 8.64 -0.90
N LYS A 168 -21.17 9.39 -0.05
CA LYS A 168 -20.56 10.66 -0.45
C LYS A 168 -19.51 10.45 -1.53
N LEU A 169 -18.63 9.45 -1.38
CA LEU A 169 -17.60 9.14 -2.39
C LEU A 169 -18.23 8.74 -3.73
N ALA A 170 -19.28 7.92 -3.72
CA ALA A 170 -20.02 7.54 -4.92
C ALA A 170 -20.71 8.73 -5.57
N GLY A 171 -21.25 9.64 -4.77
CA GLY A 171 -21.87 10.90 -5.25
C GLY A 171 -20.87 11.82 -5.96
N GLU A 172 -19.57 11.71 -5.63
CA GLU A 172 -18.48 12.43 -6.30
C GLU A 172 -17.88 11.64 -7.50
N GLY A 173 -18.43 10.45 -7.80
CA GLY A 173 -17.96 9.60 -8.89
C GLY A 173 -16.62 8.91 -8.61
N THR A 174 -16.22 8.79 -7.32
CA THR A 174 -14.88 8.38 -6.94
C THR A 174 -14.85 7.46 -5.71
N SER A 175 -15.30 6.24 -5.85
CA SER A 175 -15.11 5.23 -4.79
C SER A 175 -13.68 4.67 -4.74
N GLU A 176 -12.89 4.83 -5.81
CA GLU A 176 -11.58 4.20 -5.99
C GLU A 176 -10.42 5.22 -6.17
N LEU A 177 -10.66 6.29 -6.94
CA LEU A 177 -9.65 7.28 -7.34
C LEU A 177 -9.89 8.62 -6.64
N LEU A 178 -9.54 8.68 -5.36
CA LEU A 178 -9.84 9.82 -4.50
C LEU A 178 -9.28 11.16 -5.05
N GLU A 179 -8.13 11.13 -5.72
CA GLU A 179 -7.50 12.29 -6.34
C GLU A 179 -8.34 12.93 -7.46
N THR A 180 -9.32 12.19 -7.99
CA THR A 180 -10.23 12.70 -9.03
C THR A 180 -11.52 13.31 -8.48
N SER A 181 -11.73 13.24 -7.16
CA SER A 181 -12.93 13.79 -6.54
C SER A 181 -12.93 15.33 -6.55
N GLU A 182 -14.13 15.91 -6.70
CA GLU A 182 -14.29 17.36 -6.60
C GLU A 182 -13.83 17.89 -5.24
N SER A 183 -14.10 17.15 -4.15
CA SER A 183 -13.67 17.52 -2.81
C SER A 183 -12.15 17.52 -2.63
N TRP A 184 -11.43 16.57 -3.24
CA TRP A 184 -9.96 16.59 -3.22
C TRP A 184 -9.42 17.76 -4.03
N ILE A 185 -9.88 17.90 -5.27
CA ILE A 185 -9.43 18.96 -6.20
C ILE A 185 -9.60 20.36 -5.57
N ASN A 186 -10.71 20.60 -4.87
CA ASN A 186 -11.01 21.86 -4.21
C ASN A 186 -10.46 21.98 -2.78
N GLY A 187 -9.60 21.06 -2.33
CA GLY A 187 -8.98 21.09 -1.02
C GLY A 187 -9.96 20.94 0.16
N LYS A 188 -11.12 20.29 -0.04
CA LYS A 188 -12.07 20.02 1.04
C LYS A 188 -11.68 18.81 1.88
N TYR A 189 -10.81 17.93 1.39
CA TYR A 189 -10.21 16.86 2.15
C TYR A 189 -8.85 17.30 2.68
N GLY A 190 -8.69 17.25 4.00
CA GLY A 190 -7.49 17.68 4.73
C GLY A 190 -6.34 16.67 4.65
N GLY A 191 -6.60 15.46 4.15
CA GLY A 191 -5.57 14.45 3.97
C GLY A 191 -6.11 13.13 3.41
N ALA A 192 -5.20 12.21 3.11
CA ALA A 192 -5.55 10.86 2.63
C ALA A 192 -4.46 9.83 2.98
N MET A 193 -4.85 8.56 3.09
CA MET A 193 -3.92 7.45 3.14
C MET A 193 -3.59 6.99 1.71
N VAL A 194 -2.39 7.31 1.24
CA VAL A 194 -2.00 7.11 -0.15
C VAL A 194 -0.77 6.24 -0.28
N TRP A 195 -0.63 5.53 -1.41
CA TRP A 195 0.65 4.94 -1.77
C TRP A 195 1.68 6.05 -2.02
N ASP A 196 2.89 5.90 -1.48
CA ASP A 196 3.99 6.83 -1.69
C ASP A 196 4.23 7.14 -3.17
N THR A 197 4.14 6.13 -4.03
CA THR A 197 4.29 6.26 -5.49
C THR A 197 3.14 7.01 -6.18
N ASN A 198 2.05 7.31 -5.48
CA ASN A 198 0.92 8.08 -6.00
C ASN A 198 0.91 9.54 -5.56
N ILE A 199 1.83 9.98 -4.70
CA ILE A 199 1.85 11.34 -4.13
C ILE A 199 1.73 12.40 -5.22
N ALA A 200 2.52 12.29 -6.31
CA ALA A 200 2.50 13.25 -7.41
C ALA A 200 1.11 13.42 -8.03
N LYS A 201 0.31 12.35 -8.15
CA LYS A 201 -1.07 12.44 -8.68
C LYS A 201 -1.98 13.27 -7.78
N TYR A 202 -1.80 13.13 -6.47
CA TYR A 202 -2.57 13.91 -5.49
C TYR A 202 -2.14 15.37 -5.47
N GLU A 203 -0.84 15.65 -5.65
CA GLU A 203 -0.31 17.01 -5.76
C GLU A 203 -0.78 17.70 -7.04
N ASP A 204 -0.71 17.01 -8.18
CA ASP A 204 -1.14 17.53 -9.47
C ASP A 204 -2.65 17.81 -9.54
N ALA A 205 -3.44 17.08 -8.75
CA ALA A 205 -4.90 17.20 -8.75
C ALA A 205 -5.42 18.36 -7.90
N VAL A 206 -4.78 18.69 -6.77
CA VAL A 206 -5.27 19.75 -5.87
C VAL A 206 -4.94 21.13 -6.42
N VAL A 207 -5.94 22.04 -6.47
CA VAL A 207 -5.76 23.35 -7.14
C VAL A 207 -4.87 24.30 -6.33
N ASP A 208 -5.13 24.48 -5.04
CA ASP A 208 -4.41 25.43 -4.18
C ASP A 208 -4.10 24.79 -2.82
N GLY A 209 -3.27 23.74 -2.81
CA GLY A 209 -2.96 22.97 -1.61
C GLY A 209 -1.45 22.73 -1.42
N GLU A 210 -0.93 23.06 -0.24
CA GLU A 210 0.38 22.58 0.21
C GLU A 210 0.21 21.18 0.81
N LEU A 211 0.62 20.15 0.05
CA LEU A 211 0.61 18.77 0.56
C LEU A 211 1.94 18.47 1.27
N VAL A 212 1.83 17.85 2.44
CA VAL A 212 2.96 17.44 3.27
C VAL A 212 2.85 15.97 3.66
N VAL A 213 3.98 15.28 3.71
CA VAL A 213 4.05 13.93 4.25
C VAL A 213 4.01 14.01 5.77
N GLY A 214 2.95 13.45 6.36
CA GLY A 214 2.80 13.42 7.82
C GLY A 214 3.61 12.32 8.49
N ASP A 215 3.71 12.41 9.80
CA ASP A 215 4.10 11.28 10.61
C ASP A 215 2.99 10.23 10.61
N MET A 216 3.35 8.99 10.92
CA MET A 216 2.35 7.93 11.06
C MET A 216 1.48 8.24 12.28
N VAL A 217 0.16 8.21 12.09
CA VAL A 217 -0.78 8.49 13.18
C VAL A 217 -0.76 7.34 14.17
N ASN A 218 -0.36 7.62 15.40
CA ASN A 218 -0.34 6.61 16.45
C ASN A 218 -1.78 6.25 16.86
N MET A 219 -2.15 4.98 16.66
CA MET A 219 -3.49 4.46 16.97
C MET A 219 -3.50 3.38 18.06
N GLY A 220 -2.36 3.10 18.72
CA GLY A 220 -2.29 2.05 19.74
C GLY A 220 -0.89 1.83 20.29
N GLU A 221 -0.67 0.66 20.88
CA GLU A 221 0.60 0.29 21.52
C GLU A 221 1.67 -0.10 20.49
N TYR A 222 1.25 -0.67 19.36
CA TYR A 222 2.14 -1.18 18.31
C TYR A 222 2.17 -0.24 17.10
N HIS A 223 3.10 -0.49 16.18
CA HIS A 223 3.30 0.31 15.00
C HIS A 223 2.87 -0.45 13.74
N GLY A 224 1.62 -0.30 13.36
CA GLY A 224 1.08 -0.83 12.11
C GLY A 224 1.66 -0.15 10.88
N GLY A 225 1.42 -0.71 9.71
CA GLY A 225 1.74 -0.02 8.48
C GLY A 225 1.70 -0.92 7.24
N PRO A 226 1.01 -0.51 6.17
CA PRO A 226 0.95 -1.24 4.93
C PRO A 226 2.19 -0.98 4.07
N LEU A 227 3.30 -1.63 4.43
CA LEU A 227 4.58 -1.62 3.70
C LEU A 227 4.75 -2.93 2.93
N LYS A 228 5.13 -2.85 1.66
CA LYS A 228 5.39 -4.02 0.82
C LYS A 228 6.47 -3.75 -0.23
N ALA A 229 6.94 -4.81 -0.91
CA ALA A 229 7.62 -4.63 -2.19
C ALA A 229 6.63 -4.04 -3.21
N SER A 230 7.03 -3.00 -3.93
CA SER A 230 6.18 -2.35 -4.95
C SER A 230 5.90 -3.30 -6.10
N GLN A 231 6.95 -3.87 -6.63
CA GLN A 231 6.97 -4.84 -7.71
C GLN A 231 8.20 -5.72 -7.58
N VAL A 232 8.19 -6.83 -8.32
CA VAL A 232 9.30 -7.76 -8.37
C VAL A 232 9.73 -8.02 -9.79
N ILE A 233 11.00 -8.44 -9.95
CA ILE A 233 11.57 -8.85 -11.22
C ILE A 233 11.87 -10.33 -11.19
N ALA A 234 11.54 -11.04 -12.26
CA ALA A 234 11.74 -12.47 -12.39
C ALA A 234 12.35 -12.81 -13.74
N ILE A 235 13.14 -13.90 -13.79
CA ILE A 235 13.57 -14.54 -15.03
C ILE A 235 12.61 -15.71 -15.28
N THR A 236 12.10 -15.86 -16.50
CA THR A 236 11.19 -16.98 -16.81
C THR A 236 11.97 -18.30 -16.90
N ALA A 237 11.39 -19.41 -16.42
CA ALA A 237 12.05 -20.71 -16.48
C ALA A 237 12.27 -21.22 -17.93
N THR A 238 11.54 -20.67 -18.90
CA THR A 238 11.66 -20.99 -20.33
C THR A 238 12.75 -20.19 -21.04
N SER A 239 13.37 -19.22 -20.36
CA SER A 239 14.46 -18.41 -20.91
C SER A 239 15.61 -19.31 -21.41
N LYS A 240 16.13 -18.96 -22.58
CA LYS A 240 17.34 -19.57 -23.13
C LYS A 240 18.60 -18.76 -22.81
N HIS A 241 18.41 -17.61 -22.17
CA HIS A 241 19.44 -16.62 -21.89
C HIS A 241 19.43 -16.17 -20.41
N PRO A 242 19.42 -17.10 -19.43
CA PRO A 242 19.28 -16.73 -18.02
C PRO A 242 20.48 -15.91 -17.50
N ALA A 243 21.67 -16.08 -18.05
CA ALA A 243 22.84 -15.29 -17.66
C ALA A 243 22.74 -13.84 -18.13
N GLU A 244 22.31 -13.62 -19.38
CA GLU A 244 22.09 -12.29 -19.94
C GLU A 244 20.90 -11.58 -19.27
N ALA A 245 19.84 -12.34 -18.96
CA ALA A 245 18.71 -11.85 -18.18
C ALA A 245 19.16 -11.40 -16.77
N ALA A 246 20.00 -12.19 -16.12
CA ALA A 246 20.59 -11.86 -14.82
C ALA A 246 21.48 -10.60 -14.90
N ALA A 247 22.29 -10.46 -15.97
CA ALA A 247 23.12 -9.27 -16.18
C ALA A 247 22.27 -8.01 -16.37
N LEU A 248 21.15 -8.11 -17.11
CA LEU A 248 20.21 -7.00 -17.26
C LEU A 248 19.58 -6.60 -15.91
N ILE A 249 19.17 -7.57 -15.10
CA ILE A 249 18.62 -7.32 -13.75
C ILE A 249 19.67 -6.66 -12.86
N GLN A 250 20.90 -7.17 -12.85
CA GLN A 250 21.99 -6.60 -12.07
C GLN A 250 22.28 -5.15 -12.50
N PHE A 251 22.35 -4.89 -13.82
CA PHE A 251 22.54 -3.54 -14.33
C PHE A 251 21.43 -2.60 -13.87
N LEU A 252 20.17 -2.96 -14.11
CA LEU A 252 19.03 -2.06 -13.84
C LEU A 252 18.80 -1.79 -12.34
N PHE A 253 18.95 -2.82 -11.52
CA PHE A 253 18.52 -2.76 -10.12
C PHE A 253 19.67 -2.94 -9.11
N GLY A 254 20.90 -3.10 -9.56
CA GLY A 254 22.06 -3.33 -8.69
C GLY A 254 23.25 -2.43 -8.96
N GLU A 255 23.33 -1.78 -10.13
CA GLU A 255 24.47 -0.94 -10.51
C GLU A 255 24.12 0.55 -10.49
N GLN A 256 25.16 1.40 -10.36
CA GLN A 256 25.00 2.85 -10.26
C GLN A 256 24.23 3.44 -11.44
N GLU A 257 24.64 3.17 -12.68
CA GLU A 257 24.06 3.76 -13.88
C GLU A 257 22.57 3.40 -14.01
N GLY A 258 22.20 2.14 -13.77
CA GLY A 258 20.81 1.68 -13.76
C GLY A 258 19.99 2.35 -12.68
N ALA A 259 20.53 2.46 -11.47
CA ALA A 259 19.88 3.12 -10.34
C ALA A 259 19.66 4.63 -10.61
N GLU A 260 20.64 5.33 -11.18
CA GLU A 260 20.51 6.74 -11.55
C GLU A 260 19.47 6.97 -12.66
N ILE A 261 19.37 6.05 -13.63
CA ILE A 261 18.37 6.12 -14.72
C ILE A 261 16.96 5.88 -14.17
N LEU A 262 16.78 4.90 -13.29
CA LEU A 262 15.47 4.54 -12.73
C LEU A 262 15.00 5.54 -11.66
N GLY A 263 15.92 6.08 -10.87
CA GLY A 263 15.59 6.95 -9.75
C GLY A 263 14.58 6.30 -8.79
N ASP A 264 13.62 7.09 -8.32
CA ASP A 264 12.52 6.65 -7.44
C ASP A 264 11.21 6.32 -8.20
N THR A 265 11.26 6.25 -9.54
CA THR A 265 10.08 5.99 -10.39
C THR A 265 9.35 4.68 -10.12
N ARG A 266 10.00 3.75 -9.44
CA ARG A 266 9.45 2.44 -9.03
C ARG A 266 9.28 2.32 -7.52
N GLY A 267 9.47 3.38 -6.77
CA GLY A 267 9.61 3.42 -5.33
C GLY A 267 11.09 3.41 -4.90
N ILE A 268 11.32 3.29 -3.60
CA ILE A 268 12.69 3.31 -3.07
C ILE A 268 13.34 1.92 -3.24
N PRO A 269 14.51 1.83 -3.91
CA PRO A 269 15.15 0.55 -4.24
C PRO A 269 15.34 -0.36 -3.02
N CYS A 270 14.97 -1.64 -3.18
CA CYS A 270 15.27 -2.68 -2.19
C CYS A 270 16.74 -3.11 -2.21
N ASN A 271 17.44 -2.92 -3.33
CA ASN A 271 18.86 -3.21 -3.45
C ASN A 271 19.69 -2.14 -2.73
N LYS A 272 20.46 -2.55 -1.73
CA LYS A 272 21.27 -1.66 -0.86
C LYS A 272 22.33 -0.87 -1.63
N ASN A 273 22.86 -1.42 -2.73
CA ASN A 273 23.82 -0.71 -3.57
C ASN A 273 23.13 0.35 -4.43
N ALA A 274 22.04 -0.01 -5.10
CA ALA A 274 21.25 0.92 -5.92
C ALA A 274 20.74 2.12 -5.10
N LEU A 275 20.30 1.88 -3.87
CA LEU A 275 19.80 2.93 -2.96
C LEU A 275 20.80 4.07 -2.74
N LYS A 276 22.10 3.82 -2.83
CA LYS A 276 23.16 4.84 -2.64
C LYS A 276 23.20 5.88 -3.76
N TYR A 277 22.63 5.56 -4.92
CA TYR A 277 22.72 6.37 -6.15
C TYR A 277 21.40 7.01 -6.54
N VAL A 278 20.31 6.70 -5.84
CA VAL A 278 19.03 7.38 -6.05
C VAL A 278 19.03 8.71 -5.30
N ASN A 279 18.78 9.78 -6.03
CA ASN A 279 18.61 11.09 -5.40
C ASN A 279 17.24 11.14 -4.70
N THR A 280 17.26 11.19 -3.38
CA THR A 280 16.06 11.26 -2.54
C THR A 280 15.85 12.66 -1.94
N GLU A 281 16.73 13.62 -2.21
CA GLU A 281 16.63 14.97 -1.67
C GLU A 281 15.37 15.68 -2.18
N GLY A 282 14.50 16.08 -1.27
CA GLY A 282 13.22 16.73 -1.60
C GLY A 282 12.14 15.80 -2.16
N SER A 283 12.40 14.48 -2.28
CA SER A 283 11.40 13.51 -2.72
C SER A 283 10.43 13.18 -1.58
N LYS A 284 9.15 13.53 -1.75
CA LYS A 284 8.08 13.11 -0.81
C LYS A 284 7.84 11.61 -0.82
N VAL A 285 8.14 10.93 -1.93
CA VAL A 285 8.12 9.45 -2.02
C VAL A 285 9.13 8.87 -1.05
N ALA A 286 10.37 9.38 -1.08
CA ALA A 286 11.43 8.93 -0.18
C ALA A 286 11.12 9.28 1.29
N GLU A 287 10.62 10.49 1.56
CA GLU A 287 10.23 10.91 2.91
C GLU A 287 9.15 9.99 3.50
N MET A 288 8.10 9.69 2.72
CA MET A 288 7.03 8.78 3.17
C MET A 288 7.56 7.36 3.38
N ASN A 289 8.40 6.87 2.48
CA ASN A 289 8.97 5.54 2.59
C ASN A 289 9.90 5.40 3.80
N GLU A 290 10.73 6.41 4.10
CA GLU A 290 11.58 6.44 5.28
C GLU A 290 10.74 6.42 6.57
N LYS A 291 9.67 7.23 6.64
CA LYS A 291 8.73 7.22 7.78
C LYS A 291 8.06 5.86 7.94
N LEU A 292 7.61 5.23 6.87
CA LEU A 292 7.02 3.89 6.90
C LEU A 292 8.02 2.82 7.34
N LEU A 293 9.24 2.83 6.82
CA LEU A 293 10.28 1.86 7.19
C LEU A 293 10.73 1.99 8.65
N SER A 294 10.80 3.22 9.15
CA SER A 294 11.18 3.48 10.55
C SER A 294 10.06 3.18 11.55
N TRP A 295 8.81 3.28 11.11
CA TRP A 295 7.63 3.07 11.96
C TRP A 295 7.12 1.64 11.92
N SER A 296 6.93 1.07 10.73
CA SER A 296 6.15 -0.16 10.55
C SER A 296 6.86 -1.39 11.10
N GLN A 297 6.17 -2.15 11.95
CA GLN A 297 6.61 -3.46 12.47
C GLN A 297 6.13 -4.62 11.58
N PHE A 298 5.24 -4.34 10.63
CA PHE A 298 4.57 -5.35 9.81
C PHE A 298 4.76 -5.08 8.33
N LYS A 299 4.72 -6.15 7.53
CA LYS A 299 4.63 -6.07 6.07
C LYS A 299 3.22 -6.41 5.62
N LEU A 300 2.81 -5.80 4.51
CA LEU A 300 1.54 -6.13 3.88
C LEU A 300 1.64 -7.53 3.26
N ASP A 301 0.66 -8.36 3.55
CA ASP A 301 0.57 -9.71 3.00
C ASP A 301 0.09 -9.72 1.53
N ILE A 302 0.26 -10.88 0.86
CA ILE A 302 -0.14 -11.02 -0.55
C ILE A 302 -1.65 -11.04 -0.77
N PHE A 303 -2.43 -11.39 0.24
CA PHE A 303 -3.89 -11.50 0.11
C PHE A 303 -4.56 -10.14 0.16
N THR A 304 -4.06 -9.21 0.98
CA THR A 304 -4.56 -7.82 1.02
C THR A 304 -4.51 -7.17 -0.36
N GLU A 305 -3.50 -7.46 -1.17
CA GLU A 305 -3.35 -6.92 -2.53
C GLU A 305 -3.95 -7.81 -3.64
N ARG A 306 -4.52 -8.95 -3.27
CA ARG A 306 -5.05 -9.90 -4.27
C ARG A 306 -6.21 -9.30 -5.04
N ALA A 307 -6.09 -9.26 -6.37
CA ALA A 307 -7.07 -8.63 -7.26
C ALA A 307 -8.51 -9.08 -7.02
N ALA A 308 -8.74 -10.38 -6.76
CA ALA A 308 -10.07 -10.93 -6.50
C ALA A 308 -10.71 -10.43 -5.18
N LEU A 309 -9.90 -10.02 -4.19
CA LEU A 309 -10.41 -9.55 -2.90
C LEU A 309 -10.64 -8.03 -2.89
N LYS A 310 -9.82 -7.28 -3.63
CA LYS A 310 -9.86 -5.80 -3.67
C LYS A 310 -10.62 -5.20 -4.85
N ALA A 311 -11.04 -6.02 -5.82
CA ALA A 311 -11.85 -5.54 -6.94
C ALA A 311 -13.14 -4.84 -6.46
N PRO A 312 -13.81 -4.03 -7.29
CA PRO A 312 -15.08 -3.39 -6.91
C PRO A 312 -16.16 -4.37 -6.44
N ASP A 313 -16.11 -5.61 -6.95
CA ASP A 313 -16.97 -6.75 -6.56
C ASP A 313 -16.25 -7.73 -5.60
N GLY A 314 -15.08 -7.39 -5.12
CA GLY A 314 -14.32 -8.18 -4.14
C GLY A 314 -14.80 -7.98 -2.71
N VAL A 315 -14.55 -8.98 -1.86
CA VAL A 315 -15.06 -9.00 -0.48
C VAL A 315 -14.66 -7.75 0.32
N TYR A 316 -13.45 -7.23 0.14
CA TYR A 316 -12.99 -6.05 0.89
C TYR A 316 -13.82 -4.81 0.56
N THR A 317 -14.01 -4.53 -0.73
CA THR A 317 -14.80 -3.36 -1.18
C THR A 317 -16.27 -3.54 -0.80
N LEU A 318 -16.85 -4.72 -1.03
CA LEU A 318 -18.24 -5.01 -0.71
C LEU A 318 -18.52 -4.92 0.80
N THR A 319 -17.63 -5.39 1.65
CA THR A 319 -17.79 -5.28 3.11
C THR A 319 -17.83 -3.82 3.56
N ILE A 320 -16.90 -2.99 3.11
CA ILE A 320 -16.89 -1.57 3.45
C ILE A 320 -18.13 -0.85 2.93
N GLN A 321 -18.54 -1.13 1.70
CA GLN A 321 -19.75 -0.54 1.13
C GLN A 321 -21.01 -0.98 1.88
N SER A 322 -21.14 -2.28 2.20
CA SER A 322 -22.28 -2.80 2.97
C SER A 322 -22.38 -2.15 4.34
N LEU A 323 -21.24 -2.01 5.03
CA LEU A 323 -21.16 -1.31 6.32
C LEU A 323 -21.55 0.17 6.19
N SER A 324 -20.96 0.86 5.21
CA SER A 324 -21.11 2.32 5.06
C SER A 324 -22.51 2.72 4.59
N TYR A 325 -23.14 1.93 3.71
CA TYR A 325 -24.52 2.13 3.29
C TYR A 325 -25.55 1.63 4.32
N GLY A 326 -25.12 0.90 5.36
CA GLY A 326 -26.03 0.25 6.32
C GLY A 326 -26.87 -0.86 5.67
N ALA A 327 -26.36 -1.47 4.60
CA ALA A 327 -27.00 -2.61 3.94
C ALA A 327 -26.89 -3.89 4.80
N GLU A 328 -25.78 -4.02 5.53
CA GLU A 328 -25.53 -5.08 6.49
C GLU A 328 -25.07 -4.46 7.81
N ASP A 329 -25.32 -5.16 8.92
CA ASP A 329 -24.79 -4.76 10.22
C ASP A 329 -23.30 -5.11 10.37
N VAL A 330 -22.67 -4.60 11.41
CA VAL A 330 -21.23 -4.79 11.64
C VAL A 330 -20.88 -6.27 11.81
N GLU A 331 -21.78 -7.05 12.42
CA GLU A 331 -21.65 -8.48 12.65
C GLU A 331 -21.62 -9.26 11.33
N ALA A 332 -22.56 -8.99 10.44
CA ALA A 332 -22.59 -9.58 9.10
C ALA A 332 -21.38 -9.18 8.26
N CYS A 333 -20.96 -7.92 8.34
CA CYS A 333 -19.73 -7.43 7.68
C CYS A 333 -18.48 -8.15 8.21
N ALA A 334 -18.40 -8.48 9.50
CA ALA A 334 -17.27 -9.24 10.04
C ALA A 334 -17.28 -10.69 9.50
N ASP A 335 -18.44 -11.30 9.42
CA ASP A 335 -18.59 -12.65 8.85
C ASP A 335 -18.18 -12.69 7.38
N MET A 336 -18.49 -11.65 6.58
CA MET A 336 -18.02 -11.52 5.19
C MET A 336 -16.49 -11.52 5.05
N LEU A 337 -15.76 -10.97 6.02
CA LEU A 337 -14.28 -10.93 5.96
C LEU A 337 -13.62 -12.24 6.44
N ILE A 338 -14.36 -13.08 7.17
CA ILE A 338 -13.85 -14.32 7.75
C ILE A 338 -14.09 -15.52 6.83
N ASP A 339 -15.25 -15.57 6.15
CA ASP A 339 -15.67 -16.63 5.24
C ASP A 339 -14.95 -16.56 3.88
#